data_26ba4cfeab33e2358b881fcab3985156
#
_entry.id   26ba4cfeab33e2358b881fcab3985156
#
_cell.length_a   1.000
_cell.length_b   1.000
_cell.length_c   1.000
_cell.angle_alpha   90.00
_cell.angle_beta   90.00
_cell.angle_gamma   90.00
#
_symmetry.space_group_name_H-M   'P 1'
#
loop_
_entity.id
_entity.type
_entity.pdbx_description
1 polymer ?
#
loop_
_entity_poly.entity_id
_entity_poly.type
_entity_poly.pdbx_seq_one_letter_code
_entity_poly.pdbx_strand_id
1 'polypeptide(L)'
;EKEIPSYFATEYNGAELSRFHGYRVINRPYSVVQYLKSAAWRAVAEEYVYIAETDHVMMHPLPNKAVEGSPMAYVFGYMGPNPAHAKIIQKAWPDGGGEGWKKVQSIGPSPVVIHKRDLEKVSKLWHETAVALKTDAAADSRLGWVIEMWGYAIAAAAVGLRHQEFRDFQ
;
A
#
# COMPACT_ATOMS: atom_id res chain seq x y z
N GLU A 1 30.30 10.41 -9.69
CA GLU A 1 29.08 9.57 -9.62
C GLU A 1 28.00 10.41 -8.96
N LYS A 2 26.78 10.43 -9.54
CA LYS A 2 25.64 11.06 -8.89
C LYS A 2 25.08 10.06 -7.90
N GLU A 3 25.02 10.43 -6.63
CA GLU A 3 24.34 9.62 -5.62
C GLU A 3 22.84 9.50 -5.96
N ILE A 4 22.26 8.35 -5.63
CA ILE A 4 20.82 8.15 -5.74
C ILE A 4 20.13 9.09 -4.74
N PRO A 5 19.22 9.97 -5.18
CA PRO A 5 18.50 10.83 -4.25
C PRO A 5 17.82 10.00 -3.16
N SER A 6 18.09 10.35 -1.91
CA SER A 6 17.59 9.58 -0.76
C SER A 6 16.79 10.49 0.18
N TYR A 7 15.72 9.94 0.74
CA TYR A 7 14.92 10.56 1.78
C TYR A 7 14.96 9.70 3.04
N PHE A 8 15.34 10.29 4.16
CA PHE A 8 15.41 9.61 5.46
C PHE A 8 14.12 9.88 6.24
N ALA A 9 13.30 8.86 6.40
CA ALA A 9 12.10 8.91 7.22
C ALA A 9 12.41 8.48 8.65
N THR A 10 11.64 9.00 9.61
CA THR A 10 11.58 8.45 10.96
C THR A 10 10.89 7.09 10.92
N GLU A 11 11.40 6.11 11.65
CA GLU A 11 10.78 4.79 11.77
C GLU A 11 10.15 4.57 13.15
N TYR A 12 9.16 3.70 13.21
CA TYR A 12 8.75 3.08 14.46
C TYR A 12 9.86 2.17 14.94
N ASN A 13 10.31 2.36 16.18
CA ASN A 13 11.37 1.58 16.81
C ASN A 13 11.05 1.29 18.28
N GLY A 14 11.86 0.43 18.93
CA GLY A 14 11.79 0.16 20.36
C GLY A 14 10.36 -0.08 20.86
N ALA A 15 9.93 0.73 21.82
CA ALA A 15 8.60 0.62 22.43
C ALA A 15 7.45 0.87 21.45
N GLU A 16 7.64 1.75 20.46
CA GLU A 16 6.62 2.01 19.44
C GLU A 16 6.40 0.78 18.57
N LEU A 17 7.49 0.11 18.15
CA LEU A 17 7.41 -1.10 17.34
C LEU A 17 6.83 -2.28 18.13
N SER A 18 6.98 -2.30 19.44
CA SER A 18 6.39 -3.31 20.32
C SER A 18 4.86 -3.35 20.23
N ARG A 19 4.22 -2.20 19.96
CA ARG A 19 2.76 -2.12 19.72
C ARG A 19 2.32 -2.94 18.51
N PHE A 20 3.24 -3.21 17.61
CA PHE A 20 3.02 -3.98 16.36
C PHE A 20 3.68 -5.36 16.44
N HIS A 21 3.96 -5.87 17.65
CA HIS A 21 4.62 -7.16 17.87
C HIS A 21 5.92 -7.32 17.08
N GLY A 22 6.69 -6.24 16.93
CA GLY A 22 7.93 -6.23 16.15
C GLY A 22 7.77 -6.21 14.62
N TYR A 23 6.57 -5.99 14.11
CA TYR A 23 6.27 -5.97 12.67
C TYR A 23 6.84 -4.71 11.99
N ARG A 24 8.08 -4.80 11.49
CA ARG A 24 8.81 -3.66 10.91
C ARG A 24 8.21 -3.13 9.61
N VAL A 25 7.46 -3.97 8.87
CA VAL A 25 6.88 -3.60 7.56
C VAL A 25 5.88 -2.45 7.68
N ILE A 26 5.35 -2.20 8.89
CA ILE A 26 4.50 -1.04 9.18
C ILE A 26 5.21 0.30 8.87
N ASN A 27 6.54 0.31 8.83
CA ASN A 27 7.32 1.51 8.49
C ASN A 27 7.21 1.89 7.01
N ARG A 28 6.81 0.96 6.10
CA ARG A 28 6.64 1.29 4.69
C ARG A 28 5.56 2.37 4.48
N PRO A 29 4.28 2.17 4.84
CA PRO A 29 3.28 3.22 4.71
C PRO A 29 3.60 4.45 5.54
N TYR A 30 4.23 4.30 6.70
CA TYR A 30 4.62 5.43 7.55
C TYR A 30 5.67 6.32 6.87
N SER A 31 6.70 5.75 6.25
CA SER A 31 7.71 6.51 5.53
C SER A 31 7.15 7.15 4.25
N VAL A 32 6.23 6.49 3.54
CA VAL A 32 5.53 7.09 2.40
C VAL A 32 4.77 8.34 2.82
N VAL A 33 3.99 8.28 3.90
CA VAL A 33 3.25 9.47 4.42
C VAL A 33 4.19 10.62 4.77
N GLN A 34 5.38 10.34 5.33
CA GLN A 34 6.37 11.36 5.64
C GLN A 34 7.00 11.94 4.37
N TYR A 35 7.37 11.08 3.42
CA TYR A 35 7.95 11.48 2.14
C TYR A 35 7.03 12.43 1.37
N LEU A 36 5.74 12.10 1.29
CA LEU A 36 4.74 12.92 0.58
C LEU A 36 4.56 14.33 1.19
N LYS A 37 4.94 14.54 2.44
CA LYS A 37 4.94 15.86 3.09
C LYS A 37 6.23 16.66 2.86
N SER A 38 7.27 16.04 2.31
CA SER A 38 8.59 16.61 2.19
C SER A 38 8.74 17.61 1.03
N ALA A 39 9.79 18.42 1.09
CA ALA A 39 10.20 19.25 -0.05
C ALA A 39 10.68 18.39 -1.23
N ALA A 40 11.30 17.24 -0.95
CA ALA A 40 11.74 16.30 -1.98
C ALA A 40 10.58 15.81 -2.85
N TRP A 41 9.44 15.44 -2.22
CA TRP A 41 8.25 15.06 -2.97
C TRP A 41 7.70 16.19 -3.85
N ARG A 42 7.65 17.39 -3.32
CA ARG A 42 7.17 18.57 -4.09
C ARG A 42 8.05 18.87 -5.30
N ALA A 43 9.32 18.51 -5.25
CA ALA A 43 10.27 18.69 -6.34
C ALA A 43 10.20 17.60 -7.42
N VAL A 44 9.49 16.48 -7.18
CA VAL A 44 9.28 15.44 -8.20
C VAL A 44 8.39 16.00 -9.31
N ALA A 45 8.95 16.13 -10.51
CA ALA A 45 8.26 16.69 -11.67
C ALA A 45 7.32 15.68 -12.35
N GLU A 46 7.62 14.41 -12.24
CA GLU A 46 6.86 13.32 -12.87
C GLU A 46 5.46 13.22 -12.30
N GLU A 47 4.46 12.98 -13.17
CA GLU A 47 3.07 12.78 -12.76
C GLU A 47 2.83 11.37 -12.20
N TYR A 48 3.61 10.39 -12.65
CA TYR A 48 3.51 9.00 -12.24
C TYR A 48 4.79 8.55 -11.53
N VAL A 49 4.61 7.74 -10.52
CA VAL A 49 5.71 7.14 -9.76
C VAL A 49 5.57 5.63 -9.74
N TYR A 50 6.71 4.96 -9.76
CA TYR A 50 6.81 3.52 -9.58
C TYR A 50 7.24 3.21 -8.15
N ILE A 51 6.44 2.46 -7.43
CA ILE A 51 6.77 1.96 -6.10
C ILE A 51 7.32 0.56 -6.27
N ALA A 52 8.58 0.36 -5.86
CA ALA A 52 9.30 -0.89 -5.95
C ALA A 52 9.89 -1.30 -4.61
N GLU A 53 10.21 -2.58 -4.46
CA GLU A 53 11.07 -3.08 -3.39
C GLU A 53 12.54 -2.94 -3.79
N THR A 54 13.43 -2.95 -2.80
CA THR A 54 14.88 -2.85 -3.03
C THR A 54 15.48 -4.08 -3.69
N ASP A 55 14.78 -5.20 -3.70
CA ASP A 55 15.15 -6.47 -4.33
C ASP A 55 14.50 -6.68 -5.72
N HIS A 56 13.71 -5.73 -6.20
CA HIS A 56 13.19 -5.77 -7.56
C HIS A 56 14.28 -5.44 -8.57
N VAL A 57 14.47 -6.31 -9.55
CA VAL A 57 15.38 -6.13 -10.67
C VAL A 57 14.59 -5.87 -11.95
N MET A 58 14.78 -4.69 -12.54
CA MET A 58 14.12 -4.31 -13.79
C MET A 58 14.76 -5.05 -14.96
N MET A 59 14.13 -6.11 -15.46
CA MET A 59 14.62 -6.91 -16.58
C MET A 59 14.21 -6.34 -17.94
N HIS A 60 13.12 -5.57 -17.99
CA HIS A 60 12.58 -4.94 -19.19
C HIS A 60 12.03 -3.55 -18.87
N PRO A 61 11.96 -2.64 -19.87
CA PRO A 61 11.26 -1.38 -19.69
C PRO A 61 9.80 -1.61 -19.26
N LEU A 62 9.37 -0.93 -18.20
CA LEU A 62 8.00 -1.00 -17.71
C LEU A 62 7.15 0.06 -18.44
N PRO A 63 6.21 -0.34 -19.32
CA PRO A 63 5.33 0.62 -19.97
C PRO A 63 4.35 1.20 -18.93
N ASN A 64 4.28 2.52 -18.84
CA ASN A 64 3.25 3.17 -18.03
C ASN A 64 1.90 3.11 -18.75
N LYS A 65 0.99 2.29 -18.23
CA LYS A 65 -0.43 2.21 -18.64
C LYS A 65 -1.36 2.77 -17.55
N ALA A 66 -0.81 3.23 -16.42
CA ALA A 66 -1.61 3.82 -15.36
C ALA A 66 -2.26 5.12 -15.85
N VAL A 67 -3.45 5.39 -15.33
CA VAL A 67 -4.12 6.68 -15.46
C VAL A 67 -4.60 7.12 -14.07
N GLU A 68 -4.85 8.43 -13.89
CA GLU A 68 -5.40 8.94 -12.62
C GLU A 68 -6.70 8.18 -12.28
N GLY A 69 -6.81 7.67 -11.06
CA GLY A 69 -7.90 6.82 -10.58
C GLY A 69 -7.74 5.33 -10.92
N SER A 70 -6.81 4.96 -11.81
CA SER A 70 -6.60 3.56 -12.23
C SER A 70 -5.11 3.23 -12.32
N PRO A 71 -4.43 3.05 -11.18
CA PRO A 71 -3.03 2.63 -11.12
C PRO A 71 -2.82 1.24 -11.74
N MET A 72 -1.56 0.94 -12.09
CA MET A 72 -1.15 -0.43 -12.43
C MET A 72 -0.61 -1.13 -11.19
N ALA A 73 -0.99 -2.39 -10.96
CA ALA A 73 -0.45 -3.19 -9.86
C ALA A 73 -0.25 -4.65 -10.26
N TYR A 74 0.70 -5.31 -9.59
CA TYR A 74 0.84 -6.76 -9.68
C TYR A 74 -0.25 -7.46 -8.88
N VAL A 75 -0.73 -8.59 -9.41
CA VAL A 75 -1.76 -9.42 -8.77
C VAL A 75 -1.13 -10.49 -7.90
N PHE A 76 -1.38 -10.41 -6.61
CA PHE A 76 -0.95 -11.42 -5.66
C PHE A 76 -2.04 -12.46 -5.42
N GLY A 77 -1.88 -13.68 -5.97
CA GLY A 77 -2.89 -14.73 -5.88
C GLY A 77 -3.30 -15.13 -4.46
N TYR A 78 -2.42 -14.91 -3.48
CA TYR A 78 -2.67 -15.18 -2.06
C TYR A 78 -3.41 -14.03 -1.33
N MET A 79 -3.61 -12.87 -2.00
CA MET A 79 -4.29 -11.70 -1.44
C MET A 79 -5.79 -11.65 -1.78
N GLY A 80 -6.35 -12.71 -2.35
CA GLY A 80 -7.74 -12.73 -2.80
C GLY A 80 -8.75 -12.51 -1.66
N PRO A 81 -9.53 -11.43 -1.68
CA PRO A 81 -10.59 -11.23 -0.70
C PRO A 81 -11.69 -12.29 -0.88
N ASN A 82 -12.21 -12.79 0.24
CA ASN A 82 -13.28 -13.77 0.25
C ASN A 82 -14.20 -13.53 1.47
N PRO A 83 -15.35 -14.22 1.59
CA PRO A 83 -16.28 -14.01 2.70
C PRO A 83 -15.67 -14.13 4.10
N ALA A 84 -14.59 -14.91 4.27
CA ALA A 84 -13.91 -15.03 5.57
C ALA A 84 -13.17 -13.75 5.98
N HIS A 85 -12.86 -12.87 5.03
CA HIS A 85 -12.25 -11.57 5.29
C HIS A 85 -13.29 -10.44 5.48
N ALA A 86 -14.57 -10.68 5.18
CA ALA A 86 -15.62 -9.66 5.16
C ALA A 86 -15.70 -8.85 6.45
N LYS A 87 -15.70 -9.53 7.62
CA LYS A 87 -15.80 -8.87 8.92
C LYS A 87 -14.56 -8.01 9.24
N ILE A 88 -13.37 -8.49 8.88
CA ILE A 88 -12.11 -7.76 9.08
C ILE A 88 -12.10 -6.51 8.21
N ILE A 89 -12.45 -6.65 6.93
CA ILE A 89 -12.50 -5.53 5.98
C ILE A 89 -13.56 -4.52 6.40
N GLN A 90 -14.76 -4.97 6.80
CA GLN A 90 -15.81 -4.08 7.27
C GLN A 90 -15.40 -3.30 8.52
N LYS A 91 -14.66 -3.92 9.45
CA LYS A 91 -14.14 -3.24 10.63
C LYS A 91 -13.09 -2.17 10.27
N ALA A 92 -12.20 -2.47 9.31
CA ALA A 92 -11.17 -1.55 8.84
C ALA A 92 -11.72 -0.46 7.90
N TRP A 93 -12.82 -0.74 7.22
CA TRP A 93 -13.52 0.16 6.31
C TRP A 93 -15.03 0.08 6.51
N PRO A 94 -15.59 0.72 7.55
CA PRO A 94 -17.02 0.65 7.88
C PRO A 94 -17.92 1.16 6.75
N ASP A 95 -17.51 2.23 6.06
CA ASP A 95 -18.29 2.85 4.98
C ASP A 95 -18.42 1.95 3.74
N GLY A 96 -17.60 0.91 3.62
CA GLY A 96 -17.71 -0.11 2.58
C GLY A 96 -18.94 -1.03 2.77
N GLY A 97 -19.52 -1.04 3.97
CA GLY A 97 -20.62 -1.91 4.35
C GLY A 97 -20.24 -3.40 4.32
N GLY A 98 -21.25 -4.27 4.50
CA GLY A 98 -21.06 -5.72 4.54
C GLY A 98 -20.51 -6.35 3.23
N GLU A 99 -20.63 -5.64 2.11
CA GLU A 99 -20.19 -6.06 0.78
C GLU A 99 -18.91 -5.36 0.32
N GLY A 100 -18.32 -4.46 1.13
CA GLY A 100 -17.08 -3.72 0.82
C GLY A 100 -15.92 -4.62 0.45
N TRP A 101 -15.82 -5.80 1.06
CA TRP A 101 -14.77 -6.78 0.76
C TRP A 101 -14.73 -7.21 -0.72
N LYS A 102 -15.86 -7.17 -1.43
CA LYS A 102 -15.93 -7.48 -2.88
C LYS A 102 -15.25 -6.43 -3.76
N LYS A 103 -15.03 -5.23 -3.24
CA LYS A 103 -14.37 -4.13 -3.95
C LYS A 103 -12.86 -4.13 -3.76
N VAL A 104 -12.36 -4.86 -2.76
CA VAL A 104 -10.92 -4.97 -2.50
C VAL A 104 -10.28 -5.87 -3.54
N GLN A 105 -9.19 -5.40 -4.15
CA GLN A 105 -8.47 -6.14 -5.19
C GLN A 105 -7.31 -6.96 -4.57
N SER A 106 -6.87 -8.00 -5.29
CA SER A 106 -5.76 -8.88 -4.90
C SER A 106 -4.40 -8.25 -5.18
N ILE A 107 -4.17 -7.03 -4.69
CA ILE A 107 -2.99 -6.21 -4.99
C ILE A 107 -2.25 -5.79 -3.73
N GLY A 108 -1.01 -5.38 -3.89
CA GLY A 108 -0.20 -4.74 -2.84
C GLY A 108 0.28 -3.35 -3.27
N PRO A 109 1.03 -2.65 -2.41
CA PRO A 109 1.58 -1.33 -2.71
C PRO A 109 2.82 -1.37 -3.59
N SER A 110 3.37 -2.56 -3.88
CA SER A 110 4.60 -2.77 -4.64
C SER A 110 4.59 -4.15 -5.29
N PRO A 111 4.88 -4.26 -6.60
CA PRO A 111 5.11 -3.15 -7.55
C PRO A 111 3.80 -2.46 -7.96
N VAL A 112 3.84 -1.13 -8.01
CA VAL A 112 2.71 -0.30 -8.44
C VAL A 112 3.22 0.89 -9.24
N VAL A 113 2.58 1.19 -10.39
CA VAL A 113 2.71 2.50 -11.04
C VAL A 113 1.45 3.29 -10.72
N ILE A 114 1.61 4.47 -10.13
CA ILE A 114 0.50 5.26 -9.61
C ILE A 114 0.68 6.75 -9.91
N HIS A 115 -0.40 7.42 -10.23
CA HIS A 115 -0.41 8.88 -10.36
C HIS A 115 -0.16 9.54 -9.00
N LYS A 116 0.59 10.65 -8.96
CA LYS A 116 0.95 11.33 -7.69
C LYS A 116 -0.25 11.67 -6.82
N ARG A 117 -1.32 12.21 -7.42
CA ARG A 117 -2.54 12.58 -6.68
C ARG A 117 -3.22 11.36 -6.04
N ASP A 118 -3.19 10.22 -6.72
CA ASP A 118 -3.76 8.98 -6.19
C ASP A 118 -2.94 8.46 -5.01
N LEU A 119 -1.60 8.55 -5.10
CA LEU A 119 -0.72 8.18 -4.00
C LEU A 119 -0.93 9.09 -2.78
N GLU A 120 -1.02 10.41 -3.01
CA GLU A 120 -1.35 11.38 -1.95
C GLU A 120 -2.71 11.06 -1.30
N LYS A 121 -3.71 10.71 -2.12
CA LYS A 121 -5.06 10.39 -1.67
C LYS A 121 -5.11 9.11 -0.82
N VAL A 122 -4.36 8.07 -1.19
CA VAL A 122 -4.42 6.75 -0.54
C VAL A 122 -3.46 6.62 0.65
N SER A 123 -2.33 7.31 0.65
CA SER A 123 -1.21 7.04 1.54
C SER A 123 -1.54 7.12 3.03
N LYS A 124 -2.25 8.16 3.45
CA LYS A 124 -2.64 8.33 4.86
C LYS A 124 -3.56 7.20 5.31
N LEU A 125 -4.58 6.89 4.53
CA LEU A 125 -5.52 5.83 4.86
C LEU A 125 -4.86 4.45 4.81
N TRP A 126 -3.91 4.23 3.88
CA TRP A 126 -3.09 3.01 3.86
C TRP A 126 -2.38 2.80 5.20
N HIS A 127 -1.66 3.83 5.68
CA HIS A 127 -0.97 3.75 6.98
C HIS A 127 -1.95 3.50 8.13
N GLU A 128 -3.04 4.27 8.23
CA GLU A 128 -4.05 4.14 9.29
C GLU A 128 -4.71 2.75 9.26
N THR A 129 -5.04 2.24 8.08
CA THR A 129 -5.63 0.91 7.92
C THR A 129 -4.63 -0.20 8.30
N ALA A 130 -3.37 -0.09 7.88
CA ALA A 130 -2.34 -1.06 8.25
C ALA A 130 -2.12 -1.09 9.78
N VAL A 131 -2.11 0.06 10.44
CA VAL A 131 -2.06 0.16 11.92
C VAL A 131 -3.28 -0.50 12.55
N ALA A 132 -4.49 -0.18 12.08
CA ALA A 132 -5.72 -0.75 12.62
C ALA A 132 -5.76 -2.28 12.48
N LEU A 133 -5.39 -2.80 11.31
CA LEU A 133 -5.32 -4.25 11.07
C LEU A 133 -4.27 -4.93 11.96
N LYS A 134 -3.10 -4.30 12.14
CA LYS A 134 -2.01 -4.89 12.94
C LYS A 134 -2.30 -4.91 14.43
N THR A 135 -3.09 -3.94 14.91
CA THR A 135 -3.48 -3.87 16.33
C THR A 135 -4.78 -4.63 16.65
N ASP A 136 -5.46 -5.15 15.65
CA ASP A 136 -6.62 -6.03 15.81
C ASP A 136 -6.18 -7.49 15.82
N ALA A 137 -6.34 -8.20 16.95
CA ALA A 137 -5.87 -9.57 17.12
C ALA A 137 -6.46 -10.56 16.09
N ALA A 138 -7.72 -10.38 15.67
CA ALA A 138 -8.34 -11.25 14.67
C ALA A 138 -7.78 -10.98 13.27
N ALA A 139 -7.55 -9.72 12.92
CA ALA A 139 -6.92 -9.33 11.66
C ALA A 139 -5.45 -9.77 11.63
N ASP A 140 -4.69 -9.53 12.70
CA ASP A 140 -3.28 -9.92 12.80
C ASP A 140 -3.10 -11.43 12.64
N SER A 141 -3.91 -12.22 13.34
CA SER A 141 -3.88 -13.68 13.22
C SER A 141 -4.29 -14.19 11.83
N ARG A 142 -5.27 -13.55 11.19
CA ARG A 142 -5.83 -14.01 9.90
C ARG A 142 -5.01 -13.59 8.71
N LEU A 143 -4.51 -12.35 8.71
CA LEU A 143 -3.81 -11.74 7.56
C LEU A 143 -2.30 -11.94 7.62
N GLY A 144 -1.75 -12.20 8.81
CA GLY A 144 -0.36 -12.55 9.02
C GLY A 144 0.63 -11.47 8.54
N TRP A 145 1.70 -11.89 7.86
CA TRP A 145 2.79 -11.02 7.45
C TRP A 145 2.43 -10.01 6.35
N VAL A 146 1.31 -10.20 5.63
CA VAL A 146 0.87 -9.33 4.52
C VAL A 146 -0.13 -8.23 4.95
N ILE A 147 -0.25 -7.97 6.24
CA ILE A 147 -1.17 -6.95 6.80
C ILE A 147 -1.01 -5.59 6.13
N GLU A 148 0.21 -5.17 5.88
CA GLU A 148 0.50 -3.87 5.26
C GLU A 148 -0.04 -3.82 3.83
N MET A 149 0.07 -4.91 3.06
CA MET A 149 -0.49 -5.05 1.72
C MET A 149 -2.03 -4.99 1.76
N TRP A 150 -2.67 -5.68 2.72
CA TRP A 150 -4.10 -5.57 2.95
C TRP A 150 -4.52 -4.15 3.31
N GLY A 151 -3.71 -3.46 4.13
CA GLY A 151 -3.91 -2.05 4.44
C GLY A 151 -4.00 -1.19 3.19
N TYR A 152 -3.08 -1.41 2.24
CA TYR A 152 -3.08 -0.72 0.94
C TYR A 152 -4.33 -1.05 0.10
N ALA A 153 -4.61 -2.34 -0.07
CA ALA A 153 -5.72 -2.79 -0.92
C ALA A 153 -7.09 -2.30 -0.41
N ILE A 154 -7.30 -2.32 0.91
CA ILE A 154 -8.52 -1.79 1.54
C ILE A 154 -8.58 -0.27 1.40
N ALA A 155 -7.49 0.45 1.67
CA ALA A 155 -7.43 1.90 1.53
C ALA A 155 -7.67 2.34 0.09
N ALA A 156 -7.08 1.66 -0.89
CA ALA A 156 -7.30 1.92 -2.31
C ALA A 156 -8.77 1.78 -2.69
N ALA A 157 -9.42 0.70 -2.27
CA ALA A 157 -10.86 0.49 -2.49
C ALA A 157 -11.71 1.59 -1.81
N ALA A 158 -11.34 1.99 -0.59
CA ALA A 158 -12.05 3.00 0.18
C ALA A 158 -11.98 4.40 -0.44
N VAL A 159 -10.84 4.75 -1.06
CA VAL A 159 -10.70 6.04 -1.78
C VAL A 159 -11.16 5.95 -3.25
N GLY A 160 -11.68 4.81 -3.68
CA GLY A 160 -12.26 4.61 -5.01
C GLY A 160 -11.24 4.37 -6.12
N LEU A 161 -10.00 3.97 -5.80
CA LEU A 161 -9.02 3.55 -6.80
C LEU A 161 -9.35 2.16 -7.32
N ARG A 162 -9.25 1.99 -8.64
CA ARG A 162 -9.44 0.71 -9.31
C ARG A 162 -8.22 0.36 -10.12
N HIS A 163 -7.37 -0.52 -9.59
CA HIS A 163 -6.12 -0.90 -10.23
C HIS A 163 -6.35 -1.74 -11.48
N GLN A 164 -5.54 -1.47 -12.50
CA GLN A 164 -5.32 -2.38 -13.61
C GLN A 164 -4.39 -3.50 -13.10
N GLU A 165 -4.87 -4.72 -13.19
CA GLU A 165 -4.20 -5.89 -12.63
C GLU A 165 -3.32 -6.56 -13.69
N PHE A 166 -2.02 -6.67 -13.41
CA PHE A 166 -1.03 -7.30 -14.29
C PHE A 166 -0.38 -8.50 -13.59
N ARG A 167 -0.17 -9.56 -14.34
CA ARG A 167 0.56 -10.75 -13.88
C ARG A 167 2.03 -10.75 -14.33
N ASP A 168 2.32 -9.98 -15.37
CA ASP A 168 3.65 -9.89 -16.01
C ASP A 168 4.34 -8.57 -15.61
N PHE A 169 4.19 -8.17 -14.35
CA PHE A 169 4.68 -6.88 -13.83
C PHE A 169 6.07 -7.01 -13.19
N GLN A 170 6.52 -8.24 -12.97
CA GLN A 170 7.81 -8.58 -12.36
C GLN A 170 8.68 -9.36 -13.34
#